data_560044d4f8d9c8e1e00d43d2358c7e67
#
_entry.id   560044d4f8d9c8e1e00d43d2358c7e67
#
_cell.length_a   1.000
_cell.length_b   1.000
_cell.length_c   1.000
_cell.angle_alpha   90.00
_cell.angle_beta   90.00
_cell.angle_gamma   90.00
#
_symmetry.space_group_name_H-M   'P 1'
#
loop_
_entity.id
_entity.type
_entity.pdbx_description
1 polymer ?
#
loop_
_entity_poly.entity_id
_entity_poly.type
_entity_poly.pdbx_seq_one_letter_code
_entity_poly.pdbx_strand_id
1 'polypeptide(L)'
;MVLFRPDGKFAFVPSSFTPEMDVIETATYKVIARVPQASPFSPNLAVDQDEVWFTLKDSGKTQVVSATPPFRTLSVLETGPITNHVAFVTNAAGRFAYVTVGGRNEVLVYRREPGSAPKLVATIKTGDLPHGIWGSGDGAHVYVGLENGDSVQAIDTATNRCVVIIPVGQLPQALVYVPDAVASEKGTANLKPLGLTAQALHLELKPPPGASSAAHASVSINSLGPIDHLQIAATGLQPGKKYCVVLVGDGGPQELVTFSAGIGGTAIAQALGPLKRIIAPSQVEQAMKLEMRAEARSGALVLQQR
;
A
#
# COMPACT_ATOMS: atom_id res chain seq x y z
N MET A 1 5.45 8.88 -8.46
CA MET A 1 4.90 10.18 -7.96
C MET A 1 5.96 11.25 -8.10
N VAL A 2 5.57 12.54 -8.22
CA VAL A 2 6.47 13.69 -8.23
C VAL A 2 5.97 14.69 -7.19
N LEU A 3 6.85 15.17 -6.32
CA LEU A 3 6.52 16.25 -5.37
C LEU A 3 7.58 17.36 -5.42
N PHE A 4 7.13 18.56 -5.15
CA PHE A 4 7.98 19.74 -5.08
C PHE A 4 8.33 20.08 -3.64
N ARG A 5 9.54 20.57 -3.41
CA ARG A 5 9.85 21.25 -2.15
C ARG A 5 8.91 22.44 -1.98
N PRO A 6 8.44 22.78 -0.77
CA PRO A 6 7.46 23.84 -0.58
C PRO A 6 7.85 25.22 -1.15
N ASP A 7 9.15 25.52 -1.29
CA ASP A 7 9.63 26.76 -1.93
C ASP A 7 9.63 26.71 -3.47
N GLY A 8 9.23 25.57 -4.05
CA GLY A 8 9.13 25.36 -5.48
C GLY A 8 10.45 25.21 -6.23
N LYS A 9 11.62 25.20 -5.57
CA LYS A 9 12.93 25.19 -6.24
C LYS A 9 13.33 23.82 -6.80
N PHE A 10 12.90 22.75 -6.17
CA PHE A 10 13.26 21.38 -6.55
C PHE A 10 12.02 20.50 -6.67
N ALA A 11 12.04 19.62 -7.67
CA ALA A 11 11.11 18.50 -7.78
C ALA A 11 11.87 17.19 -7.56
N PHE A 12 11.26 16.26 -6.82
CA PHE A 12 11.81 14.95 -6.50
C PHE A 12 11.02 13.85 -7.19
N VAL A 13 11.72 12.97 -7.91
CA VAL A 13 11.13 11.94 -8.76
C VAL A 13 11.79 10.59 -8.48
N PRO A 14 11.34 9.85 -7.46
CA PRO A 14 11.85 8.50 -7.23
C PRO A 14 11.38 7.56 -8.34
N SER A 15 12.27 6.65 -8.75
CA SER A 15 12.01 5.70 -9.82
C SER A 15 11.38 4.40 -9.30
N SER A 16 10.57 3.77 -10.15
CA SER A 16 10.05 2.42 -9.90
C SER A 16 10.89 1.32 -10.54
N PHE A 17 11.80 1.66 -11.45
CA PHE A 17 12.55 0.67 -12.25
C PHE A 17 14.07 0.81 -12.13
N THR A 18 14.55 2.00 -11.81
CA THR A 18 15.98 2.26 -11.56
C THR A 18 16.18 2.59 -10.08
N PRO A 19 17.30 2.19 -9.46
CA PRO A 19 17.54 2.48 -8.05
C PRO A 19 18.05 3.92 -7.83
N GLU A 20 17.34 4.90 -8.40
CA GLU A 20 17.71 6.32 -8.35
C GLU A 20 16.48 7.20 -8.18
N MET A 21 16.62 8.27 -7.42
CA MET A 21 15.68 9.39 -7.36
C MET A 21 16.29 10.58 -8.08
N ASP A 22 15.63 11.08 -9.11
CA ASP A 22 16.05 12.32 -9.79
C ASP A 22 15.63 13.54 -8.98
N VAL A 23 16.54 14.52 -8.86
CA VAL A 23 16.27 15.86 -8.34
C VAL A 23 16.32 16.84 -9.49
N ILE A 24 15.21 17.51 -9.75
CA ILE A 24 15.06 18.45 -10.86
C ILE A 24 15.03 19.87 -10.29
N GLU A 25 15.90 20.75 -10.81
CA GLU A 25 15.81 22.18 -10.55
C GLU A 25 14.69 22.79 -11.40
N THR A 26 13.72 23.42 -10.74
CA THR A 26 12.51 23.90 -11.42
C THR A 26 12.76 25.12 -12.30
N ALA A 27 13.77 25.95 -11.97
CA ALA A 27 14.12 27.12 -12.76
C ALA A 27 14.71 26.77 -14.14
N THR A 28 15.39 25.63 -14.26
CA THR A 28 16.10 25.23 -15.47
C THR A 28 15.51 23.95 -16.10
N TYR A 29 14.62 23.24 -15.38
CA TYR A 29 14.08 21.93 -15.74
C TYR A 29 15.16 20.84 -15.96
N LYS A 30 16.33 21.01 -15.33
CA LYS A 30 17.42 20.05 -15.44
C LYS A 30 17.47 19.12 -14.23
N VAL A 31 17.82 17.87 -14.47
CA VAL A 31 18.24 16.93 -13.42
C VAL A 31 19.59 17.40 -12.90
N ILE A 32 19.65 17.85 -11.66
CA ILE A 32 20.86 18.38 -11.01
C ILE A 32 21.51 17.38 -10.06
N ALA A 33 20.78 16.34 -9.66
CA ALA A 33 21.29 15.27 -8.83
C ALA A 33 20.51 13.97 -9.08
N ARG A 34 21.20 12.83 -8.89
CA ARG A 34 20.61 11.49 -8.80
C ARG A 34 21.00 10.89 -7.48
N VAL A 35 20.00 10.63 -6.65
CA VAL A 35 20.21 10.06 -5.32
C VAL A 35 20.01 8.56 -5.40
N PRO A 36 21.03 7.74 -5.06
CA PRO A 36 20.87 6.29 -5.05
C PRO A 36 19.75 5.85 -4.10
N GLN A 37 18.86 4.98 -4.57
CA GLN A 37 17.82 4.33 -3.76
C GLN A 37 18.36 2.99 -3.24
N ALA A 38 17.98 2.63 -2.01
CA ALA A 38 18.38 1.36 -1.39
C ALA A 38 17.74 0.13 -2.11
N SER A 39 16.67 0.34 -2.88
CA SER A 39 16.09 -0.62 -3.84
C SER A 39 15.29 0.13 -4.90
N PRO A 40 15.01 -0.46 -6.07
CA PRO A 40 14.06 0.10 -7.02
C PRO A 40 12.63 0.06 -6.44
N PHE A 41 11.66 0.50 -7.17
CA PHE A 41 10.24 0.53 -6.86
C PHE A 41 9.85 1.40 -5.66
N SER A 42 9.86 2.71 -5.93
CA SER A 42 9.34 3.71 -5.00
C SER A 42 7.97 4.24 -5.46
N PRO A 43 6.85 3.79 -4.86
CA PRO A 43 5.53 4.24 -5.27
C PRO A 43 5.16 5.64 -4.79
N ASN A 44 5.74 6.08 -3.67
CA ASN A 44 5.31 7.29 -3.00
C ASN A 44 6.43 8.01 -2.27
N LEU A 45 6.25 9.33 -2.09
CA LEU A 45 7.15 10.19 -1.31
C LEU A 45 6.35 11.26 -0.55
N ALA A 46 6.99 11.82 0.49
CA ALA A 46 6.59 13.06 1.17
C ALA A 46 7.78 14.00 1.19
N VAL A 47 7.52 15.30 1.08
CA VAL A 47 8.54 16.33 0.98
C VAL A 47 8.17 17.52 1.86
N ASP A 48 9.15 18.06 2.58
CA ASP A 48 9.08 19.38 3.18
C ASP A 48 10.36 20.20 2.90
N GLN A 49 10.62 21.25 3.67
CA GLN A 49 11.80 22.09 3.45
C GLN A 49 13.12 21.37 3.72
N ASP A 50 13.12 20.39 4.62
CA ASP A 50 14.33 19.76 5.16
C ASP A 50 14.59 18.38 4.61
N GLU A 51 13.51 17.59 4.40
CA GLU A 51 13.60 16.16 4.12
C GLU A 51 12.67 15.72 3.00
N VAL A 52 13.13 14.71 2.28
CA VAL A 52 12.33 13.87 1.37
C VAL A 52 12.32 12.46 1.93
N TRP A 53 11.15 11.92 2.18
CA TRP A 53 10.95 10.53 2.52
C TRP A 53 10.31 9.81 1.35
N PHE A 54 10.82 8.68 0.96
CA PHE A 54 10.19 7.85 -0.06
C PHE A 54 10.23 6.38 0.33
N THR A 55 9.15 5.71 -0.01
CA THR A 55 8.94 4.31 0.33
C THR A 55 9.60 3.40 -0.71
N LEU A 56 10.09 2.24 -0.28
CA LEU A 56 10.72 1.21 -1.11
C LEU A 56 9.94 -0.09 -0.90
N LYS A 57 8.86 -0.25 -1.68
CA LYS A 57 7.81 -1.24 -1.48
C LYS A 57 8.33 -2.68 -1.46
N ASP A 58 9.22 -3.03 -2.41
CA ASP A 58 9.71 -4.39 -2.59
C ASP A 58 10.68 -4.84 -1.49
N SER A 59 11.42 -3.88 -0.90
CA SER A 59 12.37 -4.16 0.17
C SER A 59 11.80 -3.93 1.57
N GLY A 60 10.60 -3.35 1.67
CA GLY A 60 9.97 -3.05 2.95
C GLY A 60 10.69 -1.95 3.72
N LYS A 61 11.24 -0.95 3.02
CA LYS A 61 12.02 0.15 3.61
C LYS A 61 11.41 1.50 3.30
N THR A 62 11.85 2.51 4.05
CA THR A 62 11.63 3.92 3.76
C THR A 62 12.95 4.65 3.83
N GLN A 63 13.33 5.35 2.78
CA GLN A 63 14.57 6.11 2.72
C GLN A 63 14.30 7.59 2.98
N VAL A 64 15.17 8.20 3.77
CA VAL A 64 15.15 9.61 4.16
C VAL A 64 16.33 10.31 3.52
N VAL A 65 16.09 11.40 2.82
CA VAL A 65 17.09 12.17 2.10
C VAL A 65 16.94 13.65 2.48
N SER A 66 18.05 14.40 2.52
CA SER A 66 18.02 15.84 2.66
C SER A 66 17.30 16.50 1.45
N ALA A 67 16.34 17.37 1.68
CA ALA A 67 15.68 18.15 0.63
C ALA A 67 16.55 19.32 0.12
N THR A 68 17.79 19.45 0.62
CA THR A 68 18.75 20.49 0.23
C THR A 68 20.05 19.91 -0.31
N PRO A 69 20.72 20.59 -1.22
CA PRO A 69 22.04 20.16 -1.70
C PRO A 69 23.01 19.83 -0.55
N PRO A 70 23.79 18.77 -0.66
CA PRO A 70 23.95 17.89 -1.80
C PRO A 70 22.99 16.67 -1.83
N PHE A 71 21.81 16.76 -1.23
CA PHE A 71 20.74 15.71 -1.27
C PHE A 71 21.20 14.34 -0.75
N ARG A 72 21.82 14.32 0.41
CA ARG A 72 22.38 13.11 1.00
C ARG A 72 21.30 12.23 1.61
N THR A 73 21.47 10.92 1.48
CA THR A 73 20.71 9.96 2.30
C THR A 73 21.05 10.18 3.78
N LEU A 74 20.03 10.44 4.58
CA LEU A 74 20.11 10.66 6.02
C LEU A 74 19.88 9.37 6.80
N SER A 75 18.95 8.55 6.31
CA SER A 75 18.55 7.30 6.98
C SER A 75 17.87 6.35 6.00
N VAL A 76 17.95 5.04 6.31
CA VAL A 76 17.14 4.00 5.67
C VAL A 76 16.48 3.20 6.79
N LEU A 77 15.16 3.26 6.86
CA LEU A 77 14.35 2.65 7.91
C LEU A 77 13.80 1.31 7.45
N GLU A 78 13.88 0.29 8.28
CA GLU A 78 13.19 -0.99 8.08
C GLU A 78 11.73 -0.80 8.50
N THR A 79 10.83 -0.60 7.53
CA THR A 79 9.42 -0.31 7.80
C THR A 79 8.53 -1.54 7.70
N GLY A 80 8.84 -2.48 6.84
CA GLY A 80 8.13 -3.76 6.75
C GLY A 80 7.57 -4.08 5.36
N PRO A 81 7.00 -5.27 5.21
CA PRO A 81 6.56 -5.77 3.90
C PRO A 81 5.44 -4.91 3.32
N ILE A 82 5.51 -4.67 2.02
CA ILE A 82 4.54 -3.83 1.28
C ILE A 82 4.43 -2.44 1.92
N THR A 83 5.56 -1.77 2.16
CA THR A 83 5.57 -0.36 2.55
C THR A 83 5.06 0.48 1.38
N ASN A 84 3.91 1.14 1.55
CA ASN A 84 3.22 1.81 0.47
C ASN A 84 3.47 3.32 0.43
N HIS A 85 2.84 4.09 1.30
CA HIS A 85 2.87 5.54 1.26
C HIS A 85 3.40 6.15 2.54
N VAL A 86 3.82 7.42 2.46
CA VAL A 86 4.24 8.23 3.59
C VAL A 86 3.57 9.59 3.51
N ALA A 87 3.14 10.13 4.67
CA ALA A 87 2.62 11.49 4.80
C ALA A 87 3.30 12.19 5.97
N PHE A 88 3.58 13.49 5.79
CA PHE A 88 4.05 14.34 6.87
C PHE A 88 2.88 15.02 7.57
N VAL A 89 2.97 15.09 8.88
CA VAL A 89 2.01 15.78 9.74
C VAL A 89 2.76 16.59 10.78
N THR A 90 2.29 17.80 11.01
CA THR A 90 2.73 18.64 12.12
C THR A 90 1.52 18.96 12.99
N ASN A 91 1.61 18.67 14.28
CA ASN A 91 0.60 19.00 15.28
C ASN A 91 1.26 19.63 16.51
N ALA A 92 0.49 19.88 17.58
CA ALA A 92 1.00 20.46 18.80
C ALA A 92 2.12 19.65 19.49
N ALA A 93 2.19 18.34 19.25
CA ALA A 93 3.22 17.45 19.81
C ALA A 93 4.52 17.43 18.98
N GLY A 94 4.53 17.99 17.76
CA GLY A 94 5.71 18.06 16.92
C GLY A 94 5.49 17.65 15.47
N ARG A 95 6.57 17.25 14.80
CA ARG A 95 6.61 16.82 13.39
C ARG A 95 6.68 15.30 13.30
N PHE A 96 5.83 14.72 12.47
CA PHE A 96 5.73 13.27 12.33
C PHE A 96 5.72 12.85 10.86
N ALA A 97 6.13 11.59 10.61
CA ALA A 97 5.91 10.88 9.37
C ALA A 97 5.06 9.63 9.66
N TYR A 98 3.96 9.48 8.96
CA TYR A 98 3.07 8.34 9.01
C TYR A 98 3.32 7.48 7.79
N VAL A 99 3.69 6.22 7.97
CA VAL A 99 4.07 5.29 6.90
C VAL A 99 3.14 4.10 6.89
N THR A 100 2.46 3.85 5.78
CA THR A 100 1.58 2.68 5.63
C THR A 100 2.38 1.43 5.30
N VAL A 101 2.13 0.34 6.04
CA VAL A 101 2.76 -0.97 5.87
C VAL A 101 1.67 -2.01 5.56
N GLY A 102 1.40 -2.18 4.27
CA GLY A 102 0.29 -3.00 3.78
C GLY A 102 0.36 -4.46 4.22
N GLY A 103 1.54 -5.06 4.21
CA GLY A 103 1.71 -6.46 4.57
C GLY A 103 1.58 -6.77 6.07
N ARG A 104 1.40 -5.75 6.92
CA ARG A 104 1.18 -5.91 8.37
C ARG A 104 -0.14 -5.30 8.84
N ASN A 105 -0.89 -4.67 7.94
CA ASN A 105 -2.11 -3.93 8.27
C ASN A 105 -1.86 -2.91 9.39
N GLU A 106 -0.85 -2.04 9.18
CA GLU A 106 -0.46 -1.05 10.17
C GLU A 106 0.07 0.24 9.54
N VAL A 107 0.03 1.31 10.34
CA VAL A 107 0.72 2.57 10.09
C VAL A 107 1.78 2.77 11.15
N LEU A 108 3.02 3.00 10.72
CA LEU A 108 4.13 3.37 11.60
C LEU A 108 4.20 4.89 11.72
N VAL A 109 4.37 5.38 12.95
CA VAL A 109 4.48 6.81 13.23
C VAL A 109 5.88 7.12 13.73
N TYR A 110 6.61 7.91 12.95
CA TYR A 110 7.96 8.34 13.30
C TYR A 110 7.94 9.82 13.72
N ARG A 111 8.55 10.13 14.87
CA ARG A 111 8.88 11.50 15.24
C ARG A 111 10.07 11.96 14.43
N ARG A 112 9.97 13.17 13.88
CA ARG A 112 10.98 13.81 13.04
C ARG A 112 11.54 15.04 13.76
N GLU A 113 12.86 15.08 13.99
CA GLU A 113 13.55 16.21 14.57
C GLU A 113 14.73 16.57 13.66
N PRO A 114 14.92 17.87 13.30
CA PRO A 114 16.02 18.27 12.44
C PRO A 114 17.38 17.77 12.95
N GLY A 115 18.18 17.19 12.05
CA GLY A 115 19.51 16.68 12.39
C GLY A 115 19.55 15.39 13.22
N SER A 116 18.41 14.79 13.54
CA SER A 116 18.32 13.55 14.31
C SER A 116 17.73 12.40 13.46
N ALA A 117 18.13 11.18 13.76
CA ALA A 117 17.48 10.01 13.14
C ALA A 117 16.00 9.92 13.57
N PRO A 118 15.09 9.60 12.65
CA PRO A 118 13.68 9.44 12.97
C PRO A 118 13.46 8.36 14.03
N LYS A 119 12.56 8.62 14.98
CA LYS A 119 12.22 7.67 16.06
C LYS A 119 10.81 7.12 15.88
N LEU A 120 10.66 5.80 15.83
CA LEU A 120 9.36 5.14 15.87
C LEU A 120 8.72 5.42 17.24
N VAL A 121 7.54 6.05 17.24
CA VAL A 121 6.82 6.44 18.47
C VAL A 121 5.48 5.76 18.63
N ALA A 122 4.88 5.27 17.53
CA ALA A 122 3.65 4.50 17.57
C ALA A 122 3.54 3.53 16.40
N THR A 123 2.77 2.47 16.59
CA THR A 123 2.29 1.54 15.56
C THR A 123 0.78 1.44 15.68
N ILE A 124 0.07 1.80 14.62
CA ILE A 124 -1.40 1.88 14.60
C ILE A 124 -1.92 0.71 13.76
N LYS A 125 -2.78 -0.12 14.31
CA LYS A 125 -3.45 -1.18 13.54
C LYS A 125 -4.52 -0.58 12.63
N THR A 126 -4.59 -1.11 11.42
CA THR A 126 -5.55 -0.71 10.39
C THR A 126 -6.38 -1.90 9.92
N GLY A 127 -7.36 -1.64 9.06
CA GLY A 127 -7.95 -2.65 8.20
C GLY A 127 -6.99 -3.07 7.08
N ASP A 128 -7.52 -3.83 6.12
CA ASP A 128 -6.73 -4.60 5.16
C ASP A 128 -6.01 -3.73 4.12
N LEU A 129 -4.71 -3.99 3.98
CA LEU A 129 -3.81 -3.42 3.00
C LEU A 129 -3.83 -1.88 2.99
N PRO A 130 -3.40 -1.19 4.08
CA PRO A 130 -3.29 0.26 4.08
C PRO A 130 -2.33 0.71 2.97
N HIS A 131 -2.81 1.62 2.11
CA HIS A 131 -2.08 2.08 0.94
C HIS A 131 -1.88 3.60 0.97
N GLY A 132 -2.76 4.38 0.34
CA GLY A 132 -2.69 5.82 0.33
C GLY A 132 -2.85 6.43 1.71
N ILE A 133 -2.12 7.50 2.00
CA ILE A 133 -2.19 8.21 3.27
C ILE A 133 -2.06 9.71 3.04
N TRP A 134 -2.86 10.52 3.76
CA TRP A 134 -2.79 11.97 3.69
C TRP A 134 -3.19 12.61 5.02
N GLY A 135 -2.46 13.66 5.42
CA GLY A 135 -2.78 14.45 6.61
C GLY A 135 -3.83 15.53 6.32
N SER A 136 -4.66 15.86 7.30
CA SER A 136 -5.48 17.06 7.27
C SER A 136 -4.59 18.32 7.35
N GLY A 137 -5.07 19.44 6.79
CA GLY A 137 -4.30 20.68 6.75
C GLY A 137 -3.99 21.27 8.13
N ASP A 138 -4.83 20.97 9.12
CA ASP A 138 -4.65 21.38 10.52
C ASP A 138 -3.78 20.40 11.35
N GLY A 139 -3.37 19.29 10.74
CA GLY A 139 -2.59 18.25 11.41
C GLY A 139 -3.36 17.41 12.43
N ALA A 140 -4.67 17.59 12.56
CA ALA A 140 -5.47 16.87 13.55
C ALA A 140 -5.74 15.41 13.18
N HIS A 141 -5.82 15.11 11.88
CA HIS A 141 -6.16 13.80 11.38
C HIS A 141 -5.20 13.32 10.27
N VAL A 142 -5.13 12.00 10.15
CA VAL A 142 -4.53 11.30 9.01
C VAL A 142 -5.57 10.35 8.43
N TYR A 143 -5.73 10.37 7.12
CA TYR A 143 -6.65 9.52 6.39
C TYR A 143 -5.86 8.42 5.67
N VAL A 144 -6.30 7.18 5.79
CA VAL A 144 -5.63 5.99 5.24
C VAL A 144 -6.59 5.21 4.37
N GLY A 145 -6.28 5.05 3.10
CA GLY A 145 -7.02 4.15 2.20
C GLY A 145 -6.71 2.69 2.51
N LEU A 146 -7.74 1.90 2.75
CA LEU A 146 -7.65 0.46 2.99
C LEU A 146 -7.97 -0.26 1.68
N GLU A 147 -6.93 -0.57 0.89
CA GLU A 147 -7.06 -1.01 -0.49
C GLU A 147 -7.91 -2.28 -0.63
N ASN A 148 -7.69 -3.29 0.22
CA ASN A 148 -8.51 -4.50 0.25
C ASN A 148 -9.69 -4.43 1.24
N GLY A 149 -9.94 -3.27 1.83
CA GLY A 149 -11.04 -3.05 2.77
C GLY A 149 -12.11 -2.10 2.26
N ASP A 150 -12.00 -1.59 1.01
CA ASP A 150 -12.96 -0.69 0.35
C ASP A 150 -13.38 0.50 1.24
N SER A 151 -12.47 1.02 2.04
CA SER A 151 -12.75 2.05 3.03
C SER A 151 -11.57 2.97 3.27
N VAL A 152 -11.84 4.10 3.90
CA VAL A 152 -10.85 5.05 4.42
C VAL A 152 -10.96 5.06 5.93
N GLN A 153 -9.83 4.87 6.60
CA GLN A 153 -9.71 4.98 8.05
C GLN A 153 -9.19 6.36 8.41
N ALA A 154 -9.91 7.10 9.27
CA ALA A 154 -9.40 8.34 9.85
C ALA A 154 -8.76 8.06 11.21
N ILE A 155 -7.58 8.62 11.41
CA ILE A 155 -6.77 8.48 12.61
C ILE A 155 -6.59 9.86 13.24
N ASP A 156 -6.92 10.01 14.51
CA ASP A 156 -6.59 11.19 15.30
C ASP A 156 -5.10 11.21 15.64
N THR A 157 -4.42 12.29 15.31
CA THR A 157 -2.95 12.40 15.43
C THR A 157 -2.47 12.67 16.85
N ALA A 158 -3.33 13.19 17.72
CA ALA A 158 -2.98 13.43 19.12
C ALA A 158 -2.96 12.13 19.93
N THR A 159 -3.83 11.19 19.58
CA THR A 159 -4.00 9.92 20.30
C THR A 159 -3.45 8.71 19.51
N ASN A 160 -3.19 8.87 18.22
CA ASN A 160 -2.84 7.80 17.29
C ASN A 160 -3.89 6.67 17.26
N ARG A 161 -5.16 7.02 17.34
CA ARG A 161 -6.28 6.06 17.33
C ARG A 161 -7.19 6.27 16.14
N CYS A 162 -7.74 5.18 15.62
CA CYS A 162 -8.82 5.24 14.65
C CYS A 162 -10.05 5.90 15.29
N VAL A 163 -10.63 6.90 14.61
CA VAL A 163 -11.85 7.59 15.05
C VAL A 163 -13.06 7.25 14.19
N VAL A 164 -12.85 6.91 12.92
CA VAL A 164 -13.93 6.47 12.04
C VAL A 164 -13.38 5.66 10.86
N ILE A 165 -14.19 4.73 10.37
CA ILE A 165 -13.98 4.00 9.11
C ILE A 165 -15.09 4.43 8.16
N ILE A 166 -14.71 4.94 7.00
CA ILE A 166 -15.62 5.50 5.99
C ILE A 166 -15.65 4.55 4.80
N PRO A 167 -16.76 3.88 4.51
CA PRO A 167 -16.91 3.09 3.28
C PRO A 167 -16.73 3.96 2.04
N VAL A 168 -15.94 3.48 1.08
CA VAL A 168 -15.68 4.15 -0.20
C VAL A 168 -15.80 3.15 -1.36
N GLY A 169 -15.34 3.50 -2.55
CA GLY A 169 -15.29 2.58 -3.69
C GLY A 169 -14.23 1.50 -3.55
N GLN A 170 -14.25 0.56 -4.47
CA GLN A 170 -13.32 -0.56 -4.53
C GLN A 170 -11.86 -0.09 -4.69
N LEU A 171 -10.94 -0.74 -3.99
CA LEU A 171 -9.48 -0.56 -4.08
C LEU A 171 -9.01 0.90 -3.92
N PRO A 172 -9.27 1.59 -2.79
CA PRO A 172 -8.80 2.95 -2.58
C PRO A 172 -7.28 3.00 -2.39
N GLN A 173 -6.54 3.19 -3.49
CA GLN A 173 -5.07 3.22 -3.51
C GLN A 173 -4.48 4.60 -3.19
N ALA A 174 -5.19 5.67 -3.54
CA ALA A 174 -4.72 7.02 -3.33
C ALA A 174 -5.86 7.90 -2.81
N LEU A 175 -5.50 8.89 -2.02
CA LEU A 175 -6.42 9.90 -1.52
C LEU A 175 -5.69 11.23 -1.38
N VAL A 176 -6.45 12.31 -1.32
CA VAL A 176 -5.96 13.65 -1.06
C VAL A 176 -6.95 14.37 -0.15
N TYR A 177 -6.44 15.10 0.82
CA TYR A 177 -7.25 16.03 1.61
C TYR A 177 -7.22 17.41 0.96
N VAL A 178 -8.38 17.96 0.69
CA VAL A 178 -8.52 19.32 0.15
C VAL A 178 -9.20 20.19 1.22
N PRO A 179 -8.46 21.12 1.85
CA PRO A 179 -9.04 22.00 2.85
C PRO A 179 -10.11 22.89 2.20
N ASP A 180 -11.13 23.20 2.96
CA ASP A 180 -12.21 24.13 2.56
C ASP A 180 -12.91 23.77 1.23
N ALA A 181 -12.83 22.52 0.81
CA ALA A 181 -13.49 22.04 -0.41
C ALA A 181 -15.02 22.16 -0.34
N VAL A 182 -15.55 22.24 0.87
CA VAL A 182 -16.98 22.44 1.15
C VAL A 182 -17.14 23.63 2.08
N ALA A 183 -17.76 24.69 1.56
CA ALA A 183 -17.93 25.96 2.29
C ALA A 183 -18.91 25.87 3.47
N SER A 184 -19.88 24.97 3.39
CA SER A 184 -20.90 24.74 4.43
C SER A 184 -21.49 23.35 4.28
N GLU A 185 -22.08 22.81 5.34
CA GLU A 185 -22.71 21.50 5.39
C GLU A 185 -21.73 20.30 5.35
N LYS A 186 -22.30 19.10 5.30
CA LYS A 186 -21.54 17.84 5.38
C LYS A 186 -20.79 17.46 4.10
N GLY A 187 -20.91 18.26 3.02
CA GLY A 187 -20.26 17.98 1.73
C GLY A 187 -20.72 16.71 1.02
N THR A 188 -21.82 16.12 1.46
CA THR A 188 -22.33 14.86 0.92
C THR A 188 -23.30 15.04 -0.26
N ALA A 189 -23.71 16.26 -0.54
CA ALA A 189 -24.69 16.57 -1.59
C ALA A 189 -24.22 16.17 -3.01
N ASN A 190 -22.91 16.14 -3.24
CA ASN A 190 -22.29 15.78 -4.52
C ASN A 190 -21.88 14.30 -4.59
N LEU A 191 -22.08 13.53 -3.53
CA LEU A 191 -21.75 12.10 -3.54
C LEU A 191 -22.73 11.37 -4.46
N LYS A 192 -22.19 10.64 -5.41
CA LYS A 192 -22.93 9.72 -6.27
C LYS A 192 -22.77 8.30 -5.76
N PRO A 193 -23.76 7.43 -5.99
CA PRO A 193 -23.58 6.00 -5.74
C PRO A 193 -22.30 5.49 -6.41
N LEU A 194 -21.51 4.76 -5.68
CA LEU A 194 -20.23 4.21 -6.15
C LEU A 194 -20.39 2.95 -7.01
N GLY A 195 -21.61 2.69 -7.49
CA GLY A 195 -21.93 1.61 -8.40
C GLY A 195 -21.66 0.23 -7.81
N LEU A 196 -20.48 -0.32 -8.06
CA LEU A 196 -20.10 -1.68 -7.69
C LEU A 196 -19.49 -1.84 -6.29
N THR A 197 -19.51 -0.82 -5.45
CA THR A 197 -18.81 -0.78 -4.15
C THR A 197 -19.13 -2.00 -3.27
N ALA A 198 -20.40 -2.32 -3.08
CA ALA A 198 -20.80 -3.43 -2.20
C ALA A 198 -20.64 -4.83 -2.85
N GLN A 199 -20.02 -4.91 -4.01
CA GLN A 199 -19.90 -6.17 -4.77
C GLN A 199 -18.50 -6.80 -4.71
N ALA A 200 -17.55 -6.17 -4.04
CA ALA A 200 -16.24 -6.77 -3.83
C ALA A 200 -16.33 -8.00 -2.90
N LEU A 201 -15.51 -9.00 -3.19
CA LEU A 201 -15.34 -10.18 -2.34
C LEU A 201 -13.93 -10.15 -1.76
N HIS A 202 -13.83 -10.18 -0.43
CA HIS A 202 -12.56 -10.20 0.29
C HIS A 202 -12.32 -11.56 0.92
N LEU A 203 -11.13 -12.13 0.70
CA LEU A 203 -10.74 -13.46 1.16
C LEU A 203 -9.33 -13.42 1.77
N GLU A 204 -9.06 -14.36 2.65
CA GLU A 204 -7.71 -14.63 3.17
C GLU A 204 -7.22 -16.00 2.72
N LEU A 205 -5.93 -16.05 2.33
CA LEU A 205 -5.22 -17.31 2.15
C LEU A 205 -4.21 -17.49 3.28
N LYS A 206 -4.28 -18.63 3.94
CA LYS A 206 -3.41 -19.00 5.07
C LYS A 206 -2.69 -20.31 4.80
N PRO A 207 -1.58 -20.60 5.50
CA PRO A 207 -0.92 -21.89 5.40
C PRO A 207 -1.89 -23.03 5.73
N PRO A 208 -1.70 -24.20 5.13
CA PRO A 208 -2.50 -25.37 5.48
C PRO A 208 -2.32 -25.72 6.96
N PRO A 209 -3.31 -26.38 7.59
CA PRO A 209 -3.23 -26.79 8.99
C PRO A 209 -1.95 -27.59 9.27
N GLY A 210 -1.24 -27.22 10.35
CA GLY A 210 0.00 -27.87 10.76
C GLY A 210 1.28 -27.36 10.04
N ALA A 211 1.17 -26.48 9.05
CA ALA A 211 2.34 -25.89 8.43
C ALA A 211 2.92 -24.76 9.31
N SER A 212 4.23 -24.82 9.56
CA SER A 212 4.97 -23.75 10.24
C SER A 212 5.43 -22.70 9.21
N SER A 213 4.55 -21.77 8.84
CA SER A 213 4.84 -20.72 7.87
C SER A 213 4.20 -19.40 8.32
N ALA A 214 4.95 -18.30 8.17
CA ALA A 214 4.45 -16.94 8.39
C ALA A 214 3.81 -16.36 7.11
N ALA A 215 3.77 -17.10 6.02
CA ALA A 215 3.18 -16.65 4.77
C ALA A 215 1.67 -16.43 4.92
N HIS A 216 1.15 -15.36 4.35
CA HIS A 216 -0.28 -15.12 4.23
C HIS A 216 -0.56 -14.23 3.01
N ALA A 217 -1.80 -14.22 2.57
CA ALA A 217 -2.22 -13.31 1.53
C ALA A 217 -3.65 -12.81 1.76
N SER A 218 -3.88 -11.53 1.50
CA SER A 218 -5.22 -10.98 1.34
C SER A 218 -5.58 -10.96 -0.15
N VAL A 219 -6.85 -11.21 -0.45
CA VAL A 219 -7.38 -11.26 -1.80
C VAL A 219 -8.60 -10.37 -1.89
N SER A 220 -8.62 -9.49 -2.88
CA SER A 220 -9.78 -8.70 -3.24
C SER A 220 -10.23 -9.09 -4.65
N ILE A 221 -11.53 -9.37 -4.82
CA ILE A 221 -12.15 -9.67 -6.12
C ILE A 221 -13.19 -8.60 -6.40
N ASN A 222 -12.88 -7.74 -7.34
CA ASN A 222 -13.64 -6.54 -7.66
C ASN A 222 -14.35 -6.67 -8.99
N SER A 223 -15.60 -6.23 -9.06
CA SER A 223 -16.37 -6.27 -10.31
C SER A 223 -15.93 -5.18 -11.28
N LEU A 224 -15.70 -5.56 -12.53
CA LEU A 224 -15.47 -4.65 -13.66
C LEU A 224 -16.64 -4.69 -14.68
N GLY A 225 -17.82 -5.09 -14.23
CA GLY A 225 -18.98 -5.34 -15.07
C GLY A 225 -19.11 -6.81 -15.44
N PRO A 226 -18.81 -7.23 -16.68
CA PRO A 226 -18.98 -8.63 -17.10
C PRO A 226 -17.90 -9.59 -16.57
N ILE A 227 -16.78 -9.05 -16.10
CA ILE A 227 -15.67 -9.79 -15.52
C ILE A 227 -15.27 -9.21 -14.18
N ASP A 228 -14.49 -9.95 -13.42
CA ASP A 228 -13.92 -9.53 -12.15
C ASP A 228 -12.40 -9.36 -12.28
N HIS A 229 -11.86 -8.47 -11.45
CA HIS A 229 -10.45 -8.28 -11.22
C HIS A 229 -10.10 -8.85 -9.84
N LEU A 230 -9.21 -9.82 -9.81
CA LEU A 230 -8.64 -10.37 -8.59
C LEU A 230 -7.28 -9.72 -8.33
N GLN A 231 -7.07 -9.24 -7.12
CA GLN A 231 -5.78 -8.82 -6.62
C GLN A 231 -5.40 -9.62 -5.38
N ILE A 232 -4.19 -10.15 -5.38
CA ILE A 232 -3.56 -10.82 -4.24
C ILE A 232 -2.42 -9.96 -3.72
N ALA A 233 -2.37 -9.73 -2.41
CA ALA A 233 -1.25 -9.16 -1.69
C ALA A 233 -0.69 -10.21 -0.73
N ALA A 234 0.46 -10.78 -1.07
CA ALA A 234 1.09 -11.86 -0.32
C ALA A 234 2.36 -11.41 0.39
N THR A 235 2.62 -11.96 1.57
CA THR A 235 3.81 -11.71 2.38
C THR A 235 4.34 -13.01 3.01
N GLY A 236 5.57 -12.97 3.54
CA GLY A 236 6.20 -14.14 4.16
C GLY A 236 6.59 -15.23 3.16
N LEU A 237 6.66 -14.90 1.88
CA LEU A 237 7.10 -15.79 0.82
C LEU A 237 8.64 -15.88 0.77
N GLN A 238 9.18 -16.90 0.12
CA GLN A 238 10.63 -16.99 -0.11
C GLN A 238 11.02 -16.04 -1.26
N PRO A 239 11.94 -15.09 -1.04
CA PRO A 239 12.38 -14.15 -2.07
C PRO A 239 12.86 -14.86 -3.34
N GLY A 240 12.48 -14.32 -4.49
CA GLY A 240 12.86 -14.81 -5.81
C GLY A 240 12.20 -16.13 -6.25
N LYS A 241 11.45 -16.81 -5.38
CA LYS A 241 10.72 -18.03 -5.74
C LYS A 241 9.48 -17.70 -6.53
N LYS A 242 9.14 -18.63 -7.45
CA LYS A 242 7.89 -18.58 -8.22
C LYS A 242 6.74 -19.19 -7.41
N TYR A 243 5.57 -18.62 -7.60
CA TYR A 243 4.31 -19.07 -7.04
C TYR A 243 3.22 -19.00 -8.10
N CYS A 244 2.26 -19.93 -8.00
CA CYS A 244 1.12 -20.02 -8.89
C CYS A 244 -0.16 -19.96 -8.06
N VAL A 245 -1.06 -19.06 -8.40
CA VAL A 245 -2.43 -19.03 -7.84
C VAL A 245 -3.33 -19.85 -8.73
N VAL A 246 -4.08 -20.74 -8.11
CA VAL A 246 -4.96 -21.68 -8.80
C VAL A 246 -6.36 -21.64 -8.21
N LEU A 247 -7.34 -21.95 -9.06
CA LEU A 247 -8.68 -22.37 -8.66
C LEU A 247 -8.72 -23.89 -8.59
N VAL A 248 -9.20 -24.43 -7.48
CA VAL A 248 -9.31 -25.88 -7.25
C VAL A 248 -10.77 -26.27 -7.12
N GLY A 249 -11.19 -27.19 -7.96
CA GLY A 249 -12.49 -27.83 -7.99
C GLY A 249 -12.36 -29.27 -8.52
N ASP A 250 -13.47 -29.93 -8.86
CA ASP A 250 -13.50 -31.33 -9.28
C ASP A 250 -12.68 -31.67 -10.54
N GLY A 251 -12.44 -30.66 -11.40
CA GLY A 251 -11.58 -30.76 -12.58
C GLY A 251 -10.08 -30.63 -12.32
N GLY A 252 -9.66 -30.49 -11.05
CA GLY A 252 -8.29 -30.23 -10.65
C GLY A 252 -7.91 -28.75 -10.72
N PRO A 253 -6.64 -28.41 -10.41
CA PRO A 253 -6.19 -27.02 -10.31
C PRO A 253 -6.11 -26.32 -11.67
N GLN A 254 -6.77 -25.17 -11.77
CA GLN A 254 -6.72 -24.27 -12.92
C GLN A 254 -5.88 -23.05 -12.56
N GLU A 255 -4.85 -22.78 -13.35
CA GLU A 255 -3.97 -21.63 -13.14
C GLU A 255 -4.70 -20.32 -13.41
N LEU A 256 -4.55 -19.35 -12.49
CA LEU A 256 -5.00 -17.97 -12.66
C LEU A 256 -3.85 -17.03 -12.97
N VAL A 257 -2.78 -17.10 -12.20
CA VAL A 257 -1.60 -16.25 -12.36
C VAL A 257 -0.37 -16.89 -11.73
N THR A 258 0.77 -16.71 -12.40
CA THR A 258 2.10 -17.08 -11.87
C THR A 258 2.92 -15.80 -11.66
N PHE A 259 3.63 -15.71 -10.56
CA PHE A 259 4.48 -14.56 -10.19
C PHE A 259 5.71 -15.01 -9.40
N SER A 260 6.68 -14.11 -9.26
CA SER A 260 7.84 -14.31 -8.37
C SER A 260 7.74 -13.38 -7.17
N ALA A 261 8.08 -13.89 -5.99
CA ALA A 261 8.18 -13.04 -4.82
C ALA A 261 9.37 -12.07 -4.92
N GLY A 262 9.15 -10.83 -4.57
CA GLY A 262 10.17 -9.80 -4.50
C GLY A 262 11.19 -10.05 -3.40
N ILE A 263 12.22 -9.19 -3.32
CA ILE A 263 13.35 -9.32 -2.38
C ILE A 263 12.94 -9.30 -0.90
N GLY A 264 11.79 -8.69 -0.59
CA GLY A 264 11.19 -8.68 0.75
C GLY A 264 10.28 -9.87 1.06
N GLY A 265 10.22 -10.89 0.20
CA GLY A 265 9.29 -12.01 0.35
C GLY A 265 7.82 -11.61 0.17
N THR A 266 7.56 -10.59 -0.64
CA THR A 266 6.24 -10.04 -0.90
C THR A 266 5.88 -10.15 -2.37
N ALA A 267 4.58 -10.15 -2.68
CA ALA A 267 4.09 -10.06 -4.05
C ALA A 267 2.72 -9.39 -4.11
N ILE A 268 2.50 -8.62 -5.18
CA ILE A 268 1.17 -8.22 -5.64
C ILE A 268 0.96 -8.89 -6.98
N ALA A 269 -0.08 -9.72 -7.09
CA ALA A 269 -0.42 -10.41 -8.33
C ALA A 269 -1.89 -10.19 -8.68
N GLN A 270 -2.21 -10.21 -9.97
CA GLN A 270 -3.54 -9.89 -10.48
C GLN A 270 -3.99 -10.90 -11.51
N ALA A 271 -5.30 -11.15 -11.56
CA ALA A 271 -5.94 -11.99 -12.57
C ALA A 271 -7.30 -11.41 -12.98
N LEU A 272 -7.76 -11.75 -14.16
CA LEU A 272 -9.06 -11.36 -14.69
C LEU A 272 -9.89 -12.62 -15.02
N GLY A 273 -11.19 -12.57 -14.77
CA GLY A 273 -12.11 -13.67 -15.13
C GLY A 273 -13.45 -13.53 -14.43
N PRO A 274 -14.39 -14.45 -14.65
CA PRO A 274 -15.69 -14.48 -13.97
C PRO A 274 -15.56 -15.06 -12.55
N LEU A 275 -14.64 -14.53 -11.76
CA LEU A 275 -14.10 -15.18 -10.56
C LEU A 275 -15.08 -15.23 -9.40
N LYS A 276 -15.89 -14.18 -9.18
CA LYS A 276 -16.87 -14.15 -8.09
C LYS A 276 -17.93 -15.22 -8.27
N ARG A 277 -18.38 -15.44 -9.50
CA ARG A 277 -19.36 -16.48 -9.81
C ARG A 277 -18.81 -17.90 -9.53
N ILE A 278 -17.51 -18.10 -9.72
CA ILE A 278 -16.85 -19.39 -9.54
C ILE A 278 -16.51 -19.65 -8.07
N ILE A 279 -16.06 -18.63 -7.33
CA ILE A 279 -15.58 -18.75 -5.95
C ILE A 279 -16.73 -18.64 -4.94
N ALA A 280 -17.71 -17.78 -5.23
CA ALA A 280 -18.88 -17.55 -4.38
C ALA A 280 -20.16 -17.63 -5.22
N PRO A 281 -20.53 -18.82 -5.73
CA PRO A 281 -21.72 -18.98 -6.55
C PRO A 281 -22.98 -18.68 -5.73
N SER A 282 -23.95 -18.00 -6.35
CA SER A 282 -25.25 -17.68 -5.74
C SER A 282 -26.23 -18.87 -5.69
N GLN A 283 -25.88 -19.99 -6.32
CA GLN A 283 -26.66 -21.23 -6.39
C GLN A 283 -25.75 -22.43 -6.12
N VAL A 284 -26.33 -23.60 -5.88
CA VAL A 284 -25.76 -24.87 -5.39
C VAL A 284 -24.63 -25.48 -6.26
N GLU A 285 -23.96 -24.70 -7.07
CA GLU A 285 -22.74 -25.14 -7.73
C GLU A 285 -21.61 -25.25 -6.70
N GLN A 286 -20.80 -26.30 -6.82
CA GLN A 286 -19.68 -26.52 -5.92
C GLN A 286 -18.67 -25.38 -6.06
N ALA A 287 -18.53 -24.51 -5.02
CA ALA A 287 -17.61 -23.40 -5.06
C ALA A 287 -16.17 -23.88 -5.23
N MET A 288 -15.45 -23.31 -6.19
CA MET A 288 -14.02 -23.53 -6.31
C MET A 288 -13.27 -22.72 -5.24
N LYS A 289 -12.13 -23.23 -4.80
CA LYS A 289 -11.29 -22.60 -3.78
C LYS A 289 -10.02 -22.05 -4.40
N LEU A 290 -9.55 -20.93 -3.83
CA LEU A 290 -8.24 -20.37 -4.16
C LEU A 290 -7.14 -21.07 -3.36
N GLU A 291 -6.08 -21.43 -4.06
CA GLU A 291 -4.83 -21.91 -3.47
C GLU A 291 -3.64 -21.17 -4.10
N MET A 292 -2.56 -21.02 -3.33
CA MET A 292 -1.26 -20.60 -3.82
C MET A 292 -0.30 -21.79 -3.68
N ARG A 293 0.35 -22.13 -4.77
CA ARG A 293 1.27 -23.26 -4.88
C ARG A 293 2.68 -22.81 -5.27
N ALA A 294 3.67 -23.58 -4.86
CA ALA A 294 5.07 -23.29 -5.23
C ALA A 294 5.29 -23.68 -6.70
N GLU A 295 6.00 -22.82 -7.43
CA GLU A 295 6.50 -22.99 -8.79
C GLU A 295 5.45 -23.13 -9.89
N ALA A 296 4.47 -24.02 -9.76
CA ALA A 296 3.48 -24.31 -10.79
C ALA A 296 2.15 -24.78 -10.18
N ARG A 297 1.12 -24.92 -11.02
CA ARG A 297 -0.22 -25.40 -10.61
C ARG A 297 -0.22 -26.77 -9.92
N SER A 298 0.74 -27.62 -10.20
CA SER A 298 0.93 -28.93 -9.57
C SER A 298 1.91 -28.93 -8.41
N GLY A 299 2.47 -27.77 -8.08
CA GLY A 299 3.46 -27.62 -7.02
C GLY A 299 2.87 -27.80 -5.61
N ALA A 300 3.77 -27.77 -4.62
CA ALA A 300 3.37 -27.92 -3.21
C ALA A 300 2.44 -26.78 -2.78
N LEU A 301 1.42 -27.10 -2.00
CA LEU A 301 0.50 -26.14 -1.42
C LEU A 301 1.22 -25.23 -0.42
N VAL A 302 1.12 -23.92 -0.60
CA VAL A 302 1.73 -22.89 0.25
C VAL A 302 0.68 -22.19 1.09
N LEU A 303 -0.40 -21.71 0.44
CA LEU A 303 -1.53 -21.03 1.08
C LEU A 303 -2.84 -21.57 0.50
N GLN A 304 -3.90 -21.56 1.30
CA GLN A 304 -5.25 -21.93 0.89
C GLN A 304 -6.30 -20.97 1.44
N GLN A 305 -7.40 -20.83 0.73
CA GLN A 305 -8.59 -20.11 1.15
C GLN A 305 -9.19 -20.79 2.39
N ARG A 306 -9.53 -19.98 3.39
CA ARG A 306 -10.26 -20.43 4.60
C ARG A 306 -11.73 -20.08 4.52
#